data_0c25036e204cc498fa5cc0faae4ebb85
#
_entry.id   0c25036e204cc498fa5cc0faae4ebb85
#
_cell.length_a   1.000
_cell.length_b   1.000
_cell.length_c   1.000
_cell.angle_alpha   90.00
_cell.angle_beta   90.00
_cell.angle_gamma   90.00
#
_symmetry.space_group_name_H-M   'P 1'
#
loop_
_entity.id
_entity.type
_entity.pdbx_description
1 polymer ?
#
loop_
_entity_poly.entity_id
_entity_poly.type
_entity_poly.pdbx_seq_one_letter_code
_entity_poly.pdbx_strand_id
1 'polypeptide(L)'
;PAALAAPLLAPAVAGAARAHPFGPPSTARVSVDGSRLAVSWQAAEDDWVALGRHVGAFDGASPDVTGADLLRRSPAVRDYLLDRIAVDQGGRRCTGELAALDDVLARGARLTFECPAPVADVDLTVTALTDVDGAYRTVLRADTPATPDQALFTATAPTQHITFAASGGSGVRRSVVAVAVGTAGALALGLGAWVWR
;
A
#
# COMPACT_ATOMS: atom_id res chain seq x y z
N PRO A 1 0.30 -64.00 45.94
CA PRO A 1 -0.06 -63.50 44.59
C PRO A 1 -0.07 -61.98 44.58
N ALA A 2 0.93 -61.47 43.90
CA ALA A 2 1.06 -60.02 43.66
C ALA A 2 0.39 -59.70 42.34
N ALA A 3 -0.67 -58.87 42.38
CA ALA A 3 -1.35 -58.36 41.19
C ALA A 3 -0.57 -57.19 40.62
N LEU A 4 -0.01 -57.36 39.43
CA LEU A 4 0.57 -56.31 38.64
C LEU A 4 -0.55 -55.54 37.95
N ALA A 5 -0.77 -54.27 38.37
CA ALA A 5 -1.63 -53.31 37.66
C ALA A 5 -0.85 -52.70 36.53
N ALA A 6 -1.25 -52.95 35.27
CA ALA A 6 -0.71 -52.30 34.08
C ALA A 6 -1.39 -50.92 33.89
N PRO A 7 -0.64 -49.84 33.64
CA PRO A 7 -1.26 -48.56 33.32
C PRO A 7 -1.81 -48.57 31.89
N LEU A 8 -3.10 -48.29 31.76
CA LEU A 8 -3.75 -47.98 30.46
C LEU A 8 -3.24 -46.62 29.93
N LEU A 9 -2.35 -46.68 28.97
CA LEU A 9 -2.03 -45.49 28.17
C LEU A 9 -3.23 -45.19 27.26
N ALA A 10 -3.97 -44.14 27.59
CA ALA A 10 -4.96 -43.58 26.68
C ALA A 10 -4.23 -42.92 25.48
N PRO A 11 -4.64 -43.18 24.20
CA PRO A 11 -4.07 -42.49 23.07
C PRO A 11 -4.46 -41.01 23.16
N ALA A 12 -3.46 -40.12 23.24
CA ALA A 12 -3.66 -38.71 23.05
C ALA A 12 -4.16 -38.48 21.61
N VAL A 13 -5.42 -38.10 21.48
CA VAL A 13 -5.97 -37.64 20.20
C VAL A 13 -5.23 -36.33 19.88
N ALA A 14 -4.17 -36.45 19.10
CA ALA A 14 -3.54 -35.28 18.48
C ALA A 14 -4.60 -34.64 17.57
N GLY A 15 -5.19 -33.52 18.01
CA GLY A 15 -6.04 -32.70 17.16
C GLY A 15 -5.25 -32.41 15.91
N ALA A 16 -5.80 -32.74 14.74
CA ALA A 16 -5.20 -32.41 13.48
C ALA A 16 -4.96 -30.86 13.47
N ALA A 17 -3.70 -30.48 13.54
CA ALA A 17 -3.32 -29.12 13.27
C ALA A 17 -3.82 -28.84 11.84
N ARG A 18 -4.90 -28.07 11.71
CA ARG A 18 -5.32 -27.56 10.42
C ARG A 18 -4.20 -26.65 9.98
N ALA A 19 -3.33 -27.14 9.08
CA ALA A 19 -2.51 -26.29 8.27
C ALA A 19 -3.49 -25.33 7.56
N HIS A 20 -3.31 -24.04 7.79
CA HIS A 20 -4.18 -23.02 7.22
C HIS A 20 -4.25 -23.22 5.71
N PRO A 21 -5.45 -23.30 5.12
CA PRO A 21 -5.61 -23.42 3.66
C PRO A 21 -5.30 -22.11 2.92
N PHE A 22 -4.75 -21.13 3.64
CA PHE A 22 -4.47 -19.80 3.07
C PHE A 22 -3.10 -19.83 2.38
N GLY A 23 -3.10 -19.37 1.13
CA GLY A 23 -1.91 -19.05 0.37
C GLY A 23 -1.05 -17.96 1.04
N PRO A 24 -0.09 -17.38 0.34
CA PRO A 24 0.66 -16.24 0.84
C PRO A 24 -0.30 -15.08 1.19
N PRO A 25 0.05 -14.24 2.19
CA PRO A 25 -0.79 -13.11 2.56
C PRO A 25 -1.01 -12.18 1.35
N SER A 26 -2.17 -11.54 1.30
CA SER A 26 -2.39 -10.47 0.33
C SER A 26 -1.39 -9.34 0.56
N THR A 27 -1.10 -8.59 -0.48
CA THR A 27 -0.12 -7.49 -0.43
C THR A 27 -0.76 -6.18 -0.81
N ALA A 28 -0.31 -5.10 -0.20
CA ALA A 28 -0.66 -3.75 -0.56
C ALA A 28 0.60 -2.91 -0.81
N ARG A 29 0.52 -2.02 -1.79
CA ARG A 29 1.56 -1.01 -2.04
C ARG A 29 0.91 0.35 -1.94
N VAL A 30 1.62 1.31 -1.36
CA VAL A 30 1.12 2.67 -1.19
C VAL A 30 2.12 3.68 -1.72
N SER A 31 1.62 4.68 -2.44
CA SER A 31 2.40 5.82 -2.91
C SER A 31 1.61 7.11 -2.76
N VAL A 32 2.33 8.24 -2.65
CA VAL A 32 1.75 9.56 -2.44
C VAL A 32 2.26 10.55 -3.49
N ASP A 33 1.35 11.37 -4.00
CA ASP A 33 1.63 12.51 -4.87
C ASP A 33 0.70 13.68 -4.50
N GLY A 34 1.23 14.68 -3.82
CA GLY A 34 0.46 15.81 -3.31
C GLY A 34 -0.63 15.38 -2.32
N SER A 35 -1.90 15.68 -2.61
CA SER A 35 -3.07 15.25 -1.82
C SER A 35 -3.60 13.87 -2.21
N ARG A 36 -3.00 13.24 -3.22
CA ARG A 36 -3.42 11.95 -3.73
C ARG A 36 -2.60 10.83 -3.12
N LEU A 37 -3.28 9.79 -2.63
CA LEU A 37 -2.69 8.56 -2.15
C LEU A 37 -3.21 7.40 -3.01
N ALA A 38 -2.30 6.63 -3.60
CA ALA A 38 -2.63 5.44 -4.37
C ALA A 38 -2.34 4.18 -3.57
N VAL A 39 -3.29 3.24 -3.58
CA VAL A 39 -3.16 1.91 -2.99
C VAL A 39 -3.37 0.87 -4.08
N SER A 40 -2.41 -0.05 -4.22
CA SER A 40 -2.56 -1.25 -5.02
C SER A 40 -2.66 -2.45 -4.09
N TRP A 41 -3.80 -3.14 -4.10
CA TRP A 41 -4.03 -4.34 -3.28
C TRP A 41 -4.08 -5.56 -4.18
N GLN A 42 -3.33 -6.60 -3.82
CA GLN A 42 -3.21 -7.83 -4.59
C GLN A 42 -3.40 -9.05 -3.71
N ALA A 43 -4.16 -10.01 -4.20
CA ALA A 43 -4.49 -11.26 -3.52
C ALA A 43 -4.31 -12.45 -4.48
N ALA A 44 -4.23 -13.64 -3.93
CA ALA A 44 -4.18 -14.87 -4.72
C ALA A 44 -5.53 -15.13 -5.42
N GLU A 45 -5.54 -15.99 -6.43
CA GLU A 45 -6.75 -16.34 -7.17
C GLU A 45 -7.85 -16.89 -6.26
N ASP A 46 -7.50 -17.80 -5.34
CA ASP A 46 -8.44 -18.36 -4.38
C ASP A 46 -9.05 -17.31 -3.47
N ASP A 47 -8.31 -16.27 -3.13
CA ASP A 47 -8.78 -15.14 -2.33
C ASP A 47 -9.79 -14.29 -3.10
N TRP A 48 -9.55 -14.04 -4.39
CA TRP A 48 -10.52 -13.38 -5.26
C TRP A 48 -11.80 -14.19 -5.42
N VAL A 49 -11.69 -15.52 -5.51
CA VAL A 49 -12.85 -16.42 -5.53
C VAL A 49 -13.60 -16.37 -4.19
N ALA A 50 -12.88 -16.36 -3.06
CA ALA A 50 -13.48 -16.24 -1.73
C ALA A 50 -14.23 -14.91 -1.57
N LEU A 51 -13.60 -13.78 -1.98
CA LEU A 51 -14.23 -12.47 -2.00
C LEU A 51 -15.49 -12.47 -2.87
N GLY A 52 -15.40 -12.95 -4.11
CA GLY A 52 -16.53 -12.97 -5.04
C GLY A 52 -17.72 -13.78 -4.52
N ARG A 53 -17.46 -14.92 -3.87
CA ARG A 53 -18.51 -15.71 -3.20
C ARG A 53 -19.13 -14.98 -2.02
N HIS A 54 -18.29 -14.35 -1.20
CA HIS A 54 -18.71 -13.60 -0.01
C HIS A 54 -19.69 -12.46 -0.37
N VAL A 55 -19.40 -11.74 -1.46
CA VAL A 55 -20.24 -10.61 -1.90
C VAL A 55 -21.32 -11.01 -2.92
N GLY A 56 -21.48 -12.30 -3.24
CA GLY A 56 -22.48 -12.79 -4.19
C GLY A 56 -22.18 -12.42 -5.66
N ALA A 57 -20.93 -12.14 -6.01
CA ALA A 57 -20.56 -11.74 -7.37
C ALA A 57 -20.78 -12.85 -8.42
N PHE A 58 -20.91 -14.10 -7.98
CA PHE A 58 -21.09 -15.27 -8.83
C PHE A 58 -22.54 -15.79 -8.85
N ASP A 59 -23.44 -15.14 -8.11
CA ASP A 59 -24.82 -15.59 -8.00
C ASP A 59 -25.55 -15.39 -9.32
N GLY A 60 -26.25 -16.45 -9.79
CA GLY A 60 -26.99 -16.41 -11.04
C GLY A 60 -26.13 -16.28 -12.30
N ALA A 61 -24.82 -16.58 -12.20
CA ALA A 61 -23.89 -16.48 -13.31
C ALA A 61 -24.25 -17.47 -14.45
N SER A 62 -24.16 -16.98 -15.69
CA SER A 62 -24.23 -17.84 -16.87
C SER A 62 -22.93 -18.65 -17.00
N PRO A 63 -23.00 -19.94 -17.42
CA PRO A 63 -21.81 -20.78 -17.62
C PRO A 63 -20.81 -20.24 -18.65
N ASP A 64 -21.24 -19.33 -19.52
CA ASP A 64 -20.40 -18.73 -20.56
C ASP A 64 -19.58 -17.52 -20.08
N VAL A 65 -19.77 -17.07 -18.82
CA VAL A 65 -19.07 -15.92 -18.26
C VAL A 65 -17.97 -16.39 -17.31
N THR A 66 -16.75 -15.88 -17.50
CA THR A 66 -15.63 -16.24 -16.63
C THR A 66 -15.75 -15.62 -15.24
N GLY A 67 -15.19 -16.27 -14.20
CA GLY A 67 -15.16 -15.72 -12.85
C GLY A 67 -14.49 -14.34 -12.79
N ALA A 68 -13.43 -14.12 -13.58
CA ALA A 68 -12.75 -12.84 -13.69
C ALA A 68 -13.67 -11.74 -14.27
N ASP A 69 -14.50 -12.08 -15.26
CA ASP A 69 -15.47 -11.14 -15.83
C ASP A 69 -16.60 -10.80 -14.83
N LEU A 70 -17.00 -11.76 -14.02
CA LEU A 70 -18.00 -11.55 -12.97
C LEU A 70 -17.47 -10.61 -11.89
N LEU A 71 -16.25 -10.85 -11.40
CA LEU A 71 -15.57 -9.96 -10.44
C LEU A 71 -15.43 -8.54 -10.99
N ARG A 72 -14.96 -8.42 -12.24
CA ARG A 72 -14.75 -7.14 -12.91
C ARG A 72 -16.00 -6.28 -13.01
N ARG A 73 -17.14 -6.91 -13.28
CA ARG A 73 -18.43 -6.24 -13.53
C ARG A 73 -19.28 -6.07 -12.27
N SER A 74 -18.90 -6.72 -11.17
CA SER A 74 -19.70 -6.73 -9.95
C SER A 74 -19.61 -5.40 -9.20
N PRO A 75 -20.73 -4.67 -9.03
CA PRO A 75 -20.77 -3.51 -8.16
C PRO A 75 -20.45 -3.88 -6.71
N ALA A 76 -20.92 -5.06 -6.25
CA ALA A 76 -20.69 -5.52 -4.88
C ALA A 76 -19.19 -5.72 -4.58
N VAL A 77 -18.40 -6.21 -5.54
CA VAL A 77 -16.93 -6.29 -5.40
C VAL A 77 -16.32 -4.89 -5.27
N ARG A 78 -16.79 -3.94 -6.09
CA ARG A 78 -16.32 -2.56 -6.07
C ARG A 78 -16.61 -1.89 -4.73
N ASP A 79 -17.85 -1.98 -4.28
CA ASP A 79 -18.31 -1.37 -3.03
C ASP A 79 -17.57 -2.00 -1.83
N TYR A 80 -17.41 -3.33 -1.84
CA TYR A 80 -16.66 -4.05 -0.83
C TYR A 80 -15.22 -3.54 -0.72
N LEU A 81 -14.50 -3.43 -1.82
CA LEU A 81 -13.11 -2.98 -1.79
C LEU A 81 -12.98 -1.54 -1.29
N LEU A 82 -13.89 -0.64 -1.67
CA LEU A 82 -13.93 0.75 -1.21
C LEU A 82 -14.32 0.89 0.27
N ASP A 83 -15.10 -0.05 0.80
CA ASP A 83 -15.44 -0.11 2.22
C ASP A 83 -14.30 -0.68 3.07
N ARG A 84 -13.61 -1.71 2.56
CA ARG A 84 -12.59 -2.47 3.29
C ARG A 84 -11.18 -1.91 3.19
N ILE A 85 -10.92 -1.04 2.23
CA ILE A 85 -9.65 -0.32 2.09
C ILE A 85 -9.95 1.16 2.15
N ALA A 86 -9.48 1.82 3.19
CA ALA A 86 -9.87 3.18 3.51
C ALA A 86 -8.70 4.01 4.04
N VAL A 87 -8.73 5.30 3.78
CA VAL A 87 -7.70 6.26 4.19
C VAL A 87 -8.36 7.42 4.92
N ASP A 88 -7.83 7.75 6.10
CA ASP A 88 -8.24 8.90 6.88
C ASP A 88 -7.04 9.83 7.09
N GLN A 89 -7.24 11.13 6.93
CA GLN A 89 -6.24 12.17 7.18
C GLN A 89 -6.77 13.15 8.22
N GLY A 90 -6.10 13.24 9.37
CA GLY A 90 -6.52 14.12 10.45
C GLY A 90 -7.97 13.87 10.91
N GLY A 91 -8.40 12.61 10.96
CA GLY A 91 -9.76 12.20 11.34
C GLY A 91 -10.83 12.44 10.26
N ARG A 92 -10.45 12.81 9.05
CA ARG A 92 -11.38 12.98 7.91
C ARG A 92 -11.10 11.92 6.84
N ARG A 93 -12.17 11.26 6.39
CA ARG A 93 -12.09 10.27 5.33
C ARG A 93 -11.65 10.91 4.02
N CYS A 94 -10.61 10.34 3.38
CA CYS A 94 -10.27 10.67 2.01
C CYS A 94 -11.27 10.01 1.05
N THR A 95 -11.60 10.71 -0.05
CA THR A 95 -12.53 10.18 -1.05
C THR A 95 -11.84 9.12 -1.91
N GLY A 96 -12.33 7.89 -1.85
CA GLY A 96 -11.76 6.75 -2.57
C GLY A 96 -12.41 6.50 -3.91
N GLU A 97 -11.61 6.16 -4.91
CA GLU A 97 -12.04 5.67 -6.22
C GLU A 97 -11.32 4.36 -6.55
N LEU A 98 -12.05 3.39 -7.08
CA LEU A 98 -11.49 2.13 -7.59
C LEU A 98 -11.40 2.19 -9.11
N ALA A 99 -10.21 1.96 -9.65
CA ALA A 99 -10.00 1.79 -11.08
C ALA A 99 -10.71 0.53 -11.60
N ALA A 100 -10.87 0.42 -12.92
CA ALA A 100 -11.43 -0.79 -13.51
C ALA A 100 -10.61 -2.03 -13.13
N LEU A 101 -11.30 -3.12 -12.79
CA LEU A 101 -10.72 -4.41 -12.40
C LEU A 101 -10.42 -5.25 -13.66
N ASP A 102 -9.60 -4.72 -14.57
CA ASP A 102 -9.39 -5.34 -15.89
C ASP A 102 -8.63 -6.67 -15.81
N ASP A 103 -7.73 -6.78 -14.83
CA ASP A 103 -6.89 -7.97 -14.62
C ASP A 103 -6.59 -8.11 -13.13
N VAL A 104 -7.52 -8.72 -12.40
CA VAL A 104 -7.44 -8.84 -10.93
C VAL A 104 -6.28 -9.73 -10.48
N LEU A 105 -5.86 -10.70 -11.30
CA LEU A 105 -4.78 -11.61 -10.94
C LEU A 105 -3.41 -10.99 -11.16
N ALA A 106 -3.20 -10.25 -12.26
CA ALA A 106 -1.92 -9.65 -12.55
C ALA A 106 -1.75 -8.26 -11.91
N ARG A 107 -2.84 -7.48 -11.78
CA ARG A 107 -2.78 -6.09 -11.34
C ARG A 107 -3.45 -5.82 -9.99
N GLY A 108 -4.26 -6.76 -9.50
CA GLY A 108 -5.06 -6.57 -8.30
C GLY A 108 -6.08 -5.43 -8.42
N ALA A 109 -6.49 -4.90 -7.27
CA ALA A 109 -7.33 -3.71 -7.15
C ALA A 109 -6.45 -2.47 -6.99
N ARG A 110 -6.70 -1.44 -7.79
CA ARG A 110 -6.02 -0.14 -7.70
C ARG A 110 -7.00 0.91 -7.24
N LEU A 111 -6.73 1.48 -6.07
CA LEU A 111 -7.54 2.51 -5.46
C LEU A 111 -6.75 3.82 -5.43
N THR A 112 -7.45 4.91 -5.60
CA THR A 112 -6.90 6.26 -5.45
C THR A 112 -7.75 7.00 -4.44
N PHE A 113 -7.09 7.66 -3.49
CA PHE A 113 -7.75 8.44 -2.45
C PHE A 113 -7.34 9.91 -2.59
N GLU A 114 -8.34 10.80 -2.73
CA GLU A 114 -8.14 12.24 -2.66
C GLU A 114 -8.34 12.69 -1.21
N CYS A 115 -7.27 13.18 -0.61
CA CYS A 115 -7.26 13.64 0.77
C CYS A 115 -7.46 15.16 0.87
N PRO A 116 -7.95 15.66 2.02
CA PRO A 116 -8.26 17.09 2.20
C PRO A 116 -7.08 18.04 2.09
N ALA A 117 -5.86 17.53 2.27
CA ALA A 117 -4.62 18.31 2.22
C ALA A 117 -3.48 17.44 1.66
N PRO A 118 -2.33 18.03 1.28
CA PRO A 118 -1.14 17.26 0.93
C PRO A 118 -0.84 16.20 1.99
N VAL A 119 -0.60 14.96 1.52
CA VAL A 119 -0.45 13.80 2.40
C VAL A 119 0.93 13.82 3.05
N ALA A 120 0.97 14.10 4.35
CA ALA A 120 2.15 13.95 5.18
C ALA A 120 2.02 12.72 6.09
N ASP A 121 0.81 12.50 6.63
CA ASP A 121 0.48 11.36 7.47
C ASP A 121 -0.98 10.95 7.23
N VAL A 122 -1.26 9.68 7.39
CA VAL A 122 -2.61 9.10 7.25
C VAL A 122 -2.77 7.87 8.14
N ASP A 123 -4.02 7.56 8.45
CA ASP A 123 -4.44 6.27 8.97
C ASP A 123 -4.98 5.42 7.80
N LEU A 124 -4.23 4.40 7.41
CA LEU A 124 -4.65 3.44 6.40
C LEU A 124 -5.30 2.25 7.07
N THR A 125 -6.50 1.92 6.68
CA THR A 125 -7.26 0.75 7.15
C THR A 125 -7.38 -0.26 6.02
N VAL A 126 -7.04 -1.53 6.30
CA VAL A 126 -7.23 -2.65 5.36
C VAL A 126 -7.85 -3.81 6.12
N THR A 127 -9.13 -4.08 5.81
CA THR A 127 -9.91 -5.19 6.36
C THR A 127 -10.38 -6.16 5.29
N ALA A 128 -9.86 -6.05 4.08
CA ALA A 128 -10.23 -6.94 2.98
C ALA A 128 -10.02 -8.39 3.37
N LEU A 129 -11.06 -9.21 3.21
CA LEU A 129 -11.15 -10.64 3.54
C LEU A 129 -11.16 -10.99 5.04
N THR A 130 -10.90 -10.07 5.96
CA THR A 130 -10.90 -10.39 7.40
C THR A 130 -12.28 -10.72 7.96
N ASP A 131 -13.35 -10.37 7.25
CA ASP A 131 -14.73 -10.75 7.51
C ASP A 131 -15.13 -12.10 6.90
N VAL A 132 -14.36 -12.55 5.89
CA VAL A 132 -14.47 -13.93 5.37
C VAL A 132 -13.81 -14.90 6.34
N ASP A 133 -12.61 -14.58 6.80
CA ASP A 133 -11.89 -15.31 7.85
C ASP A 133 -10.89 -14.37 8.55
N GLY A 134 -10.94 -14.36 9.89
CA GLY A 134 -10.07 -13.53 10.73
C GLY A 134 -8.57 -13.85 10.63
N ALA A 135 -8.20 -14.92 9.96
CA ALA A 135 -6.80 -15.29 9.71
C ALA A 135 -6.21 -14.58 8.47
N TYR A 136 -7.03 -13.93 7.64
CA TYR A 136 -6.53 -13.14 6.52
C TYR A 136 -5.64 -11.99 6.99
N ARG A 137 -4.61 -11.73 6.23
CA ARG A 137 -3.59 -10.69 6.50
C ARG A 137 -3.20 -10.00 5.21
N THR A 138 -2.87 -8.72 5.34
CA THR A 138 -2.31 -7.93 4.23
C THR A 138 -0.97 -7.34 4.67
N VAL A 139 0.07 -7.57 3.88
CA VAL A 139 1.38 -6.95 4.06
C VAL A 139 1.44 -5.70 3.21
N LEU A 140 1.64 -4.55 3.84
CA LEU A 140 1.87 -3.27 3.17
C LEU A 140 3.35 -3.04 2.91
N ARG A 141 3.65 -2.43 1.77
CA ARG A 141 4.93 -1.80 1.46
C ARG A 141 4.70 -0.40 0.90
N ALA A 142 5.41 0.58 1.42
CA ALA A 142 5.39 1.93 0.89
C ALA A 142 6.37 2.06 -0.30
N ASP A 143 5.91 2.65 -1.41
CA ASP A 143 6.71 2.99 -2.58
C ASP A 143 7.28 4.42 -2.46
N THR A 144 6.54 5.31 -1.80
CA THR A 144 7.04 6.61 -1.32
C THR A 144 7.70 6.39 0.03
N PRO A 145 8.89 6.96 0.31
CA PRO A 145 9.54 6.83 1.61
C PRO A 145 8.60 7.18 2.76
N ALA A 146 8.41 6.24 3.68
CA ALA A 146 7.44 6.36 4.78
C ALA A 146 7.94 5.69 6.07
N THR A 147 7.29 5.98 7.17
CA THR A 147 7.49 5.35 8.47
C THR A 147 6.13 4.94 9.04
N PRO A 148 5.89 3.64 9.26
CA PRO A 148 6.72 2.53 8.82
C PRO A 148 6.70 2.37 7.28
N ASP A 149 7.79 1.84 6.69
CA ASP A 149 7.86 1.51 5.26
C ASP A 149 7.18 0.18 4.91
N GLN A 150 6.93 -0.64 5.94
CA GLN A 150 6.17 -1.88 5.88
C GLN A 150 5.25 -1.99 7.09
N ALA A 151 4.06 -2.54 6.88
CA ALA A 151 3.09 -2.79 7.95
C ALA A 151 2.32 -4.09 7.69
N LEU A 152 1.77 -4.67 8.77
CA LEU A 152 0.93 -5.86 8.70
C LEU A 152 -0.48 -5.48 9.19
N PHE A 153 -1.48 -5.70 8.34
CA PHE A 153 -2.89 -5.58 8.69
C PHE A 153 -3.45 -6.95 9.05
N THR A 154 -4.19 -7.01 10.13
CA THR A 154 -4.87 -8.21 10.64
C THR A 154 -6.26 -7.84 11.13
N ALA A 155 -7.11 -8.81 11.42
CA ALA A 155 -8.43 -8.57 12.01
C ALA A 155 -8.36 -7.80 13.35
N THR A 156 -7.25 -7.96 14.13
CA THR A 156 -7.05 -7.27 15.41
C THR A 156 -6.24 -5.98 15.31
N ALA A 157 -5.58 -5.73 14.18
CA ALA A 157 -4.81 -4.52 13.91
C ALA A 157 -5.10 -4.06 12.47
N PRO A 158 -6.34 -3.61 12.20
CA PRO A 158 -6.80 -3.31 10.85
C PRO A 158 -6.35 -1.95 10.33
N THR A 159 -5.85 -1.08 11.19
CA THR A 159 -5.46 0.30 10.86
C THR A 159 -4.01 0.53 11.25
N GLN A 160 -3.27 1.17 10.36
CA GLN A 160 -1.87 1.57 10.56
C GLN A 160 -1.69 3.04 10.28
N HIS A 161 -1.03 3.75 11.20
CA HIS A 161 -0.62 5.13 10.97
C HIS A 161 0.67 5.16 10.16
N ILE A 162 0.69 5.92 9.06
CA ILE A 162 1.81 5.99 8.13
C ILE A 162 2.17 7.45 7.92
N THR A 163 3.43 7.79 8.20
CA THR A 163 3.99 9.13 7.95
C THR A 163 4.89 9.05 6.72
N PHE A 164 4.61 9.85 5.72
CA PHE A 164 5.42 9.94 4.50
C PHE A 164 6.51 11.00 4.65
N ALA A 165 7.70 10.70 4.15
CA ALA A 165 8.72 11.72 4.02
C ALA A 165 8.16 12.84 3.10
N ALA A 166 8.30 14.08 3.56
CA ALA A 166 7.87 15.21 2.75
C ALA A 166 8.45 15.04 1.35
N SER A 167 7.58 14.93 0.36
CA SER A 167 7.99 14.96 -1.04
C SER A 167 8.61 16.33 -1.22
N GLY A 168 9.96 16.39 -1.09
CA GLY A 168 10.70 17.58 -1.40
C GLY A 168 10.29 17.90 -2.83
N GLY A 169 9.47 18.93 -2.97
CA GLY A 169 9.09 19.40 -4.29
C GLY A 169 10.38 19.46 -5.08
N SER A 170 10.43 18.77 -6.20
CA SER A 170 11.50 18.89 -7.19
C SER A 170 11.40 20.29 -7.84
N GLY A 171 11.33 21.29 -6.95
CA GLY A 171 11.79 22.61 -7.26
C GLY A 171 13.28 22.44 -7.50
N VAL A 172 13.65 22.25 -8.76
CA VAL A 172 15.00 22.55 -9.22
C VAL A 172 15.32 23.92 -8.64
N ARG A 173 15.96 23.93 -7.46
CA ARG A 173 16.69 25.12 -7.03
C ARG A 173 17.74 25.28 -8.10
N ARG A 174 17.38 26.03 -9.16
CA ARG A 174 18.36 26.71 -9.99
C ARG A 174 19.10 27.60 -9.02
N SER A 175 20.18 27.05 -8.46
CA SER A 175 21.22 27.87 -7.84
C SER A 175 21.73 28.74 -8.96
N VAL A 176 21.17 29.96 -9.06
CA VAL A 176 21.75 31.03 -9.84
C VAL A 176 23.04 31.35 -9.09
N VAL A 177 24.11 30.65 -9.47
CA VAL A 177 25.44 31.09 -9.14
C VAL A 177 25.63 32.38 -9.89
N ALA A 178 25.39 33.51 -9.23
CA ALA A 178 25.76 34.82 -9.71
C ALA A 178 27.30 34.81 -9.75
N VAL A 179 27.85 34.53 -10.92
CA VAL A 179 29.27 34.79 -11.20
C VAL A 179 29.39 36.30 -11.28
N ALA A 180 29.80 36.91 -10.17
CA ALA A 180 30.25 38.30 -10.16
C ALA A 180 31.59 38.34 -10.94
N VAL A 181 31.50 38.69 -12.20
CA VAL A 181 32.67 39.07 -12.98
C VAL A 181 33.14 40.40 -12.46
N GLY A 182 34.09 40.37 -11.52
CA GLY A 182 34.81 41.51 -11.05
C GLY A 182 35.76 41.99 -12.18
N THR A 183 35.37 43.03 -12.87
CA THR A 183 36.30 43.78 -13.73
C THR A 183 37.30 44.55 -12.84
N ALA A 184 38.40 43.94 -12.56
CA ALA A 184 39.55 44.64 -12.00
C ALA A 184 40.13 45.54 -13.12
N GLY A 185 39.76 46.82 -13.10
CA GLY A 185 40.41 47.84 -13.89
C GLY A 185 41.83 48.07 -13.45
N ALA A 186 42.79 47.63 -14.23
CA ALA A 186 44.18 47.98 -14.06
C ALA A 186 44.40 49.39 -14.63
N LEU A 187 44.47 50.40 -13.76
CA LEU A 187 45.03 51.71 -14.06
C LEU A 187 46.55 51.61 -14.00
N ALA A 188 47.17 51.46 -15.15
CA ALA A 188 48.61 51.69 -15.31
C ALA A 188 48.82 53.17 -15.56
N LEU A 189 49.22 53.90 -14.51
CA LEU A 189 49.79 55.25 -14.65
C LEU A 189 51.24 55.11 -15.04
N GLY A 190 51.57 55.48 -16.26
CA GLY A 190 52.92 55.71 -16.69
C GLY A 190 53.44 57.08 -16.23
N LEU A 191 54.57 57.09 -15.66
CA LEU A 191 55.46 58.23 -15.49
C LEU A 191 56.87 57.62 -15.58
N GLY A 192 57.59 57.90 -16.53
CA GLY A 192 58.11 59.15 -16.93
C GLY A 192 59.57 59.15 -16.71
N ALA A 193 60.21 59.39 -17.74
CA ALA A 193 61.31 60.33 -17.79
C ALA A 193 62.71 59.86 -17.45
N TRP A 194 63.51 60.11 -18.45
CA TRP A 194 64.80 60.80 -18.37
C TRP A 194 66.00 59.94 -17.89
N VAL A 195 67.09 59.88 -18.46
CA VAL A 195 68.01 60.84 -19.17
C VAL A 195 69.36 60.17 -19.37
N TRP A 196 70.05 60.52 -20.46
CA TRP A 196 71.47 60.60 -20.66
C TRP A 196 72.34 59.39 -21.06
N ARG A 197 72.82 59.27 -22.10
CA ARG A 197 73.97 59.70 -22.97
C ARG A 197 74.34 58.63 -23.95
#